data_a4a93e741ae535725f0120eb25244b1f
#
_entry.id   a4a93e741ae535725f0120eb25244b1f
#
_cell.length_a   1.000
_cell.length_b   1.000
_cell.length_c   1.000
_cell.angle_alpha   90.00
_cell.angle_beta   90.00
_cell.angle_gamma   90.00
#
_symmetry.space_group_name_H-M   'P 1'
#
loop_
_entity.id
_entity.type
_entity.pdbx_description
1 polymer ?
#
loop_
_entity_poly.entity_id
_entity_poly.type
_entity_poly.pdbx_seq_one_letter_code
_entity_poly.pdbx_strand_id
1 'polypeptide(L)'
;ETWQSCLAEIEELPHVKEYGAKVSMYEYARPSWTGLTYPIECYFPTWVIPKDHKVTEALEEAYTSLYGNERIGAEDTVEMRKARPLTDKWTFSTNGVSIMGRNGIPCIGFGPGAEAQAHAPNEITWKQDLVTCAAVYALLPSVYCKN
;
A
#
# COMPACT_ATOMS: atom_id res chain seq x y z
N GLU A 1 -13.57 9.09 5.02
CA GLU A 1 -14.52 7.95 5.18
C GLU A 1 -14.26 7.24 6.49
N THR A 2 -15.33 6.75 7.11
CA THR A 2 -15.30 5.89 8.30
C THR A 2 -16.05 4.60 7.99
N TRP A 3 -15.83 3.55 8.77
CA TRP A 3 -16.60 2.32 8.58
C TRP A 3 -18.11 2.55 8.76
N GLN A 4 -18.51 3.50 9.62
CA GLN A 4 -19.92 3.87 9.81
C GLN A 4 -20.50 4.49 8.54
N SER A 5 -19.77 5.42 7.88
CA SER A 5 -20.23 6.01 6.62
C SER A 5 -20.35 4.98 5.51
N CYS A 6 -19.41 4.03 5.42
CA CYS A 6 -19.47 2.95 4.43
C CYS A 6 -20.68 2.02 4.65
N LEU A 7 -20.97 1.66 5.90
CA LEU A 7 -22.16 0.84 6.19
C LEU A 7 -23.44 1.61 5.87
N ALA A 8 -23.52 2.89 6.24
CA ALA A 8 -24.68 3.73 5.95
C ALA A 8 -24.94 3.86 4.43
N GLU A 9 -23.90 4.01 3.62
CA GLU A 9 -24.04 4.02 2.15
C GLU A 9 -24.62 2.71 1.61
N ILE A 10 -24.19 1.58 2.15
CA ILE A 10 -24.71 0.26 1.73
C ILE A 10 -26.16 0.09 2.18
N GLU A 11 -26.51 0.52 3.41
CA GLU A 11 -27.88 0.47 3.93
C GLU A 11 -28.85 1.31 3.11
N GLU A 12 -28.38 2.40 2.49
CA GLU A 12 -29.19 3.28 1.64
C GLU A 12 -29.47 2.68 0.24
N LEU A 13 -28.79 1.61 -0.16
CA LEU A 13 -29.04 0.98 -1.46
C LEU A 13 -30.49 0.50 -1.58
N PRO A 14 -31.15 0.77 -2.73
CA PRO A 14 -32.59 0.44 -2.89
C PRO A 14 -32.92 -1.03 -2.58
N HIS A 15 -32.10 -1.97 -3.04
CA HIS A 15 -32.35 -3.38 -2.80
C HIS A 15 -32.11 -3.81 -1.35
N VAL A 16 -31.18 -3.19 -0.64
CA VAL A 16 -30.98 -3.44 0.80
C VAL A 16 -32.22 -3.05 1.59
N LYS A 17 -32.81 -1.89 1.28
CA LYS A 17 -34.05 -1.42 1.90
C LYS A 17 -35.26 -2.28 1.51
N GLU A 18 -35.40 -2.60 0.22
CA GLU A 18 -36.51 -3.36 -0.32
C GLU A 18 -36.61 -4.77 0.31
N TYR A 19 -35.48 -5.45 0.46
CA TYR A 19 -35.45 -6.81 1.00
C TYR A 19 -35.14 -6.88 2.49
N GLY A 20 -34.97 -5.75 3.17
CA GLY A 20 -34.68 -5.69 4.60
C GLY A 20 -33.36 -6.39 4.98
N ALA A 21 -32.37 -6.35 4.11
CA ALA A 21 -31.07 -6.96 4.35
C ALA A 21 -30.36 -6.23 5.50
N LYS A 22 -29.67 -6.99 6.36
CA LYS A 22 -28.87 -6.43 7.45
C LYS A 22 -27.45 -6.19 6.97
N VAL A 23 -26.96 -4.98 7.23
CA VAL A 23 -25.57 -4.58 6.96
C VAL A 23 -24.83 -4.49 8.28
N SER A 24 -23.68 -5.11 8.36
CA SER A 24 -22.86 -5.06 9.58
C SER A 24 -21.38 -5.23 9.27
N MET A 25 -20.53 -4.72 10.18
CA MET A 25 -19.11 -4.99 10.14
C MET A 25 -18.85 -6.49 10.36
N TYR A 26 -18.03 -7.08 9.49
CA TYR A 26 -17.57 -8.45 9.69
C TYR A 26 -16.41 -8.48 10.69
N GLU A 27 -16.51 -9.36 11.65
CA GLU A 27 -15.41 -9.68 12.56
C GLU A 27 -14.78 -11.02 12.17
N TYR A 28 -13.49 -11.01 11.92
CA TYR A 28 -12.73 -12.23 11.70
C TYR A 28 -12.25 -12.76 13.05
N ALA A 29 -12.75 -13.93 13.45
CA ALA A 29 -12.44 -14.56 14.74
C ALA A 29 -12.10 -16.05 14.57
N ARG A 30 -11.43 -16.43 13.47
CA ARG A 30 -10.99 -17.83 13.28
C ARG A 30 -9.73 -18.11 14.08
N PRO A 31 -9.61 -19.30 14.70
CA PRO A 31 -8.39 -19.69 15.38
C PRO A 31 -7.23 -19.84 14.39
N SER A 32 -6.04 -19.46 14.82
CA SER A 32 -4.79 -19.76 14.13
C SER A 32 -4.45 -21.25 14.22
N TRP A 33 -3.40 -21.69 13.54
CA TRP A 33 -2.91 -23.05 13.63
C TRP A 33 -2.50 -23.48 15.06
N THR A 34 -2.18 -22.50 15.93
CA THR A 34 -1.89 -22.75 17.35
C THR A 34 -3.13 -22.81 18.24
N GLY A 35 -4.32 -22.60 17.68
CA GLY A 35 -5.60 -22.54 18.40
C GLY A 35 -5.91 -21.17 19.02
N LEU A 36 -5.01 -20.18 18.90
CA LEU A 36 -5.24 -18.83 19.40
C LEU A 36 -6.21 -18.08 18.47
N THR A 37 -7.16 -17.39 19.05
CA THR A 37 -8.12 -16.55 18.34
C THR A 37 -7.86 -15.09 18.68
N TYR A 38 -7.68 -14.27 17.64
CA TYR A 38 -7.57 -12.81 17.71
C TYR A 38 -8.71 -12.17 16.91
N PRO A 39 -9.81 -11.80 17.55
CA PRO A 39 -10.90 -11.13 16.85
C PRO A 39 -10.42 -9.80 16.26
N ILE A 40 -10.71 -9.60 14.97
CA ILE A 40 -10.34 -8.38 14.23
C ILE A 40 -11.53 -7.93 13.41
N GLU A 41 -11.94 -6.67 13.59
CA GLU A 41 -12.90 -6.05 12.68
C GLU A 41 -12.30 -5.93 11.28
N CYS A 42 -13.03 -6.40 10.26
CA CYS A 42 -12.59 -6.38 8.88
C CYS A 42 -12.83 -5.01 8.23
N TYR A 43 -12.24 -3.99 8.84
CA TYR A 43 -12.18 -2.63 8.31
C TYR A 43 -10.72 -2.23 8.08
N PHE A 44 -10.43 -1.85 6.85
CA PHE A 44 -9.09 -1.51 6.39
C PHE A 44 -9.08 -0.08 5.84
N PRO A 45 -8.93 0.94 6.70
CA PRO A 45 -8.97 2.33 6.27
C PRO A 45 -7.85 2.64 5.28
N THR A 46 -8.23 3.22 4.16
CA THR A 46 -7.28 3.74 3.18
C THR A 46 -6.68 5.07 3.65
N TRP A 47 -5.61 5.48 3.02
CA TRP A 47 -4.99 6.78 3.30
C TRP A 47 -4.40 7.39 2.03
N VAL A 48 -4.19 8.69 2.08
CA VAL A 48 -3.48 9.43 1.04
C VAL A 48 -2.37 10.23 1.72
N ILE A 49 -1.16 10.15 1.19
CA ILE A 49 -0.05 11.01 1.56
C ILE A 49 0.14 12.04 0.43
N PRO A 50 0.15 13.34 0.73
CA PRO A 50 0.47 14.37 -0.26
C PRO A 50 1.85 14.15 -0.89
N LYS A 51 1.97 14.50 -2.17
CA LYS A 51 3.25 14.36 -2.88
C LYS A 51 4.37 15.20 -2.25
N ASP A 52 4.02 16.37 -1.73
CA ASP A 52 4.90 17.31 -1.03
C ASP A 52 5.07 17.00 0.46
N HIS A 53 4.66 15.83 0.91
CA HIS A 53 4.91 15.42 2.29
C HIS A 53 6.36 14.95 2.44
N LYS A 54 7.00 15.32 3.56
CA LYS A 54 8.42 15.01 3.86
C LYS A 54 8.81 13.55 3.58
N VAL A 55 7.96 12.59 3.93
CA VAL A 55 8.26 11.16 3.73
C VAL A 55 8.29 10.79 2.24
N THR A 56 7.42 11.42 1.42
CA THR A 56 7.38 11.19 -0.03
C THR A 56 8.59 11.83 -0.70
N GLU A 57 8.87 13.09 -0.38
CA GLU A 57 10.02 13.83 -0.92
C GLU A 57 11.35 13.14 -0.59
N ALA A 58 11.51 12.68 0.66
CA ALA A 58 12.73 11.98 1.06
C ALA A 58 12.94 10.67 0.29
N LEU A 59 11.88 9.92 0.01
CA LEU A 59 11.99 8.71 -0.80
C LEU A 59 12.30 9.04 -2.27
N GLU A 60 11.63 10.04 -2.85
CA GLU A 60 11.94 10.50 -4.21
C GLU A 60 13.39 10.99 -4.32
N GLU A 61 13.88 11.78 -3.35
CA GLU A 61 15.27 12.25 -3.32
C GLU A 61 16.26 11.09 -3.21
N ALA A 62 16.02 10.15 -2.30
CA ALA A 62 16.89 8.98 -2.15
C ALA A 62 16.95 8.16 -3.44
N TYR A 63 15.81 7.93 -4.08
CA TYR A 63 15.75 7.20 -5.34
C TYR A 63 16.43 7.95 -6.49
N THR A 64 16.08 9.21 -6.69
CA THR A 64 16.59 10.01 -7.83
C THR A 64 18.08 10.29 -7.72
N SER A 65 18.62 10.39 -6.51
CA SER A 65 20.07 10.52 -6.26
C SER A 65 20.87 9.31 -6.76
N LEU A 66 20.26 8.13 -6.76
CA LEU A 66 20.91 6.89 -7.19
C LEU A 66 20.63 6.53 -8.66
N TYR A 67 19.41 6.79 -9.13
CA TYR A 67 18.91 6.21 -10.37
C TYR A 67 18.28 7.21 -11.34
N GLY A 68 18.26 8.50 -10.99
CA GLY A 68 17.65 9.53 -11.83
C GLY A 68 16.13 9.57 -11.79
N ASN A 69 15.54 10.29 -12.74
CA ASN A 69 14.11 10.63 -12.71
C ASN A 69 13.18 9.62 -13.37
N GLU A 70 13.70 8.47 -13.79
CA GLU A 70 12.91 7.42 -14.43
C GLU A 70 12.83 6.19 -13.53
N ARG A 71 11.73 5.46 -13.59
CA ARG A 71 11.65 4.15 -12.94
C ARG A 71 12.54 3.16 -13.67
N ILE A 72 13.48 2.57 -12.94
CA ILE A 72 14.32 1.49 -13.44
C ILE A 72 13.75 0.13 -13.03
N GLY A 73 14.20 -0.93 -13.71
CA GLY A 73 13.80 -2.31 -13.41
C GLY A 73 14.51 -3.30 -14.30
N ALA A 74 14.12 -4.56 -14.24
CA ALA A 74 14.62 -5.60 -15.14
C ALA A 74 14.29 -5.27 -16.60
N GLU A 75 15.13 -5.71 -17.53
CA GLU A 75 15.05 -5.35 -18.95
C GLU A 75 13.69 -5.61 -19.60
N ASP A 76 13.04 -6.71 -19.24
CA ASP A 76 11.71 -7.10 -19.72
C ASP A 76 10.57 -6.19 -19.23
N THR A 77 10.83 -5.32 -18.25
CA THR A 77 9.83 -4.42 -17.66
C THR A 77 10.14 -2.94 -17.85
N VAL A 78 11.28 -2.59 -18.43
CA VAL A 78 11.80 -1.21 -18.50
C VAL A 78 10.80 -0.25 -19.13
N GLU A 79 10.26 -0.56 -20.29
CA GLU A 79 9.35 0.34 -21.01
C GLU A 79 8.04 0.55 -20.24
N MET A 80 7.49 -0.49 -19.64
CA MET A 80 6.29 -0.41 -18.81
C MET A 80 6.54 0.45 -17.56
N ARG A 81 7.71 0.36 -16.95
CA ARG A 81 8.07 1.12 -15.76
C ARG A 81 8.36 2.58 -16.05
N LYS A 82 9.05 2.88 -17.13
CA LYS A 82 9.33 4.26 -17.58
C LYS A 82 8.07 5.06 -17.87
N ALA A 83 7.02 4.42 -18.36
CA ALA A 83 5.75 5.07 -18.64
C ALA A 83 4.99 5.52 -17.37
N ARG A 84 5.40 5.06 -16.18
CA ARG A 84 4.74 5.41 -14.91
C ARG A 84 5.48 6.53 -14.17
N PRO A 85 4.77 7.44 -13.48
CA PRO A 85 5.41 8.45 -12.63
C PRO A 85 6.19 7.79 -11.48
N LEU A 86 7.16 8.50 -10.92
CA LEU A 86 7.91 8.03 -9.74
C LEU A 86 6.99 7.80 -8.55
N THR A 87 6.11 8.76 -8.27
CA THR A 87 5.08 8.66 -7.24
C THR A 87 3.75 8.31 -7.87
N ASP A 88 3.11 7.27 -7.36
CA ASP A 88 1.84 6.76 -7.89
C ASP A 88 0.98 6.22 -6.75
N LYS A 89 -0.25 5.85 -7.05
CA LYS A 89 -1.16 5.20 -6.11
C LYS A 89 -0.89 3.70 -6.02
N TRP A 90 -1.20 3.14 -4.88
CA TRP A 90 -1.19 1.71 -4.62
C TRP A 90 -2.62 1.20 -4.49
N THR A 91 -2.96 0.11 -5.15
CA THR A 91 -4.33 -0.42 -5.17
C THR A 91 -4.56 -1.57 -4.20
N PHE A 92 -3.52 -2.05 -3.53
CA PHE A 92 -3.59 -3.14 -2.56
C PHE A 92 -3.61 -2.63 -1.12
N SER A 93 -4.17 -3.46 -0.24
CA SER A 93 -4.02 -3.27 1.19
C SER A 93 -2.64 -3.76 1.67
N THR A 94 -2.08 -3.06 2.63
CA THR A 94 -0.79 -3.41 3.27
C THR A 94 -0.87 -3.14 4.77
N ASN A 95 0.19 -3.46 5.51
CA ASN A 95 0.31 -3.09 6.93
C ASN A 95 0.26 -1.57 7.17
N GLY A 96 0.40 -0.75 6.14
CA GLY A 96 0.16 0.69 6.17
C GLY A 96 -1.23 1.07 6.65
N VAL A 97 -2.23 0.20 6.48
CA VAL A 97 -3.56 0.31 7.09
C VAL A 97 -3.49 0.55 8.59
N SER A 98 -2.66 -0.20 9.30
CA SER A 98 -2.48 -0.04 10.74
C SER A 98 -1.60 1.15 11.08
N ILE A 99 -0.57 1.42 10.28
CA ILE A 99 0.39 2.50 10.53
C ILE A 99 -0.28 3.86 10.28
N MET A 100 -0.66 4.14 9.06
CA MET A 100 -1.26 5.42 8.69
C MET A 100 -2.78 5.40 8.85
N GLY A 101 -3.46 4.37 8.33
CA GLY A 101 -4.91 4.34 8.29
C GLY A 101 -5.57 4.39 9.67
N ARG A 102 -5.01 3.70 10.68
CA ARG A 102 -5.55 3.65 12.04
C ARG A 102 -4.85 4.60 13.01
N ASN A 103 -3.54 4.79 12.88
CA ASN A 103 -2.73 5.52 13.85
C ASN A 103 -2.21 6.87 13.34
N GLY A 104 -2.47 7.24 12.09
CA GLY A 104 -2.07 8.54 11.54
C GLY A 104 -0.55 8.73 11.38
N ILE A 105 0.23 7.66 11.47
CA ILE A 105 1.68 7.72 11.27
C ILE A 105 1.95 7.72 9.77
N PRO A 106 2.61 8.77 9.23
CA PRO A 106 2.87 8.85 7.79
C PRO A 106 3.55 7.61 7.24
N CYS A 107 2.92 6.99 6.23
CA CYS A 107 3.39 5.74 5.65
C CYS A 107 3.20 5.74 4.14
N ILE A 108 4.28 5.43 3.42
CA ILE A 108 4.29 5.23 1.96
C ILE A 108 4.82 3.85 1.63
N GLY A 109 4.49 3.36 0.44
CA GLY A 109 4.95 2.06 -0.04
C GLY A 109 6.12 2.19 -1.01
N PHE A 110 7.14 1.37 -0.84
CA PHE A 110 8.22 1.17 -1.79
C PHE A 110 8.73 -0.26 -1.66
N GLY A 111 8.92 -0.95 -2.77
CA GLY A 111 9.38 -2.33 -2.74
C GLY A 111 9.78 -2.88 -4.09
N PRO A 112 10.41 -4.06 -4.11
CA PRO A 112 10.83 -4.72 -5.34
C PRO A 112 9.63 -5.36 -6.06
N GLY A 113 9.78 -5.58 -7.36
CA GLY A 113 8.78 -6.26 -8.19
C GLY A 113 7.86 -5.32 -8.95
N ALA A 114 6.88 -5.89 -9.61
CA ALA A 114 5.84 -5.17 -10.33
C ALA A 114 4.47 -5.46 -9.72
N GLU A 115 3.67 -4.42 -9.51
CA GLU A 115 2.33 -4.54 -8.93
C GLU A 115 1.43 -5.54 -9.68
N ALA A 116 1.57 -5.63 -11.01
CA ALA A 116 0.85 -6.59 -11.83
C ALA A 116 1.17 -8.07 -11.54
N GLN A 117 2.28 -8.34 -10.84
CA GLN A 117 2.66 -9.68 -10.41
C GLN A 117 2.06 -10.06 -9.05
N ALA A 118 1.60 -9.09 -8.28
CA ALA A 118 1.04 -9.35 -6.96
C ALA A 118 -0.21 -10.25 -7.06
N HIS A 119 -0.20 -11.36 -6.33
CA HIS A 119 -1.25 -12.40 -6.34
C HIS A 119 -1.43 -13.10 -7.69
N ALA A 120 -0.49 -12.94 -8.64
CA ALA A 120 -0.53 -13.64 -9.90
C ALA A 120 -0.05 -15.11 -9.78
N PRO A 121 -0.52 -16.04 -10.63
CA PRO A 121 0.10 -17.34 -10.72
C PRO A 121 1.58 -17.21 -11.08
N ASN A 122 2.45 -17.94 -10.37
CA ASN A 122 3.90 -17.85 -10.53
C ASN A 122 4.48 -16.44 -10.32
N GLU A 123 3.98 -15.74 -9.31
CA GLU A 123 4.50 -14.44 -8.90
C GLU A 123 6.02 -14.46 -8.76
N ILE A 124 6.67 -13.47 -9.38
CA ILE A 124 8.12 -13.33 -9.37
C ILE A 124 8.55 -11.94 -8.91
N THR A 125 9.77 -11.87 -8.39
CA THR A 125 10.46 -10.62 -8.12
C THR A 125 11.86 -10.69 -8.74
N TRP A 126 12.24 -9.65 -9.47
CA TRP A 126 13.55 -9.59 -10.13
C TRP A 126 14.66 -9.28 -9.12
N LYS A 127 15.78 -9.99 -9.23
CA LYS A 127 16.95 -9.78 -8.35
C LYS A 127 17.47 -8.35 -8.40
N GLN A 128 17.42 -7.72 -9.58
CA GLN A 128 17.84 -6.32 -9.76
C GLN A 128 16.99 -5.37 -8.90
N ASP A 129 15.68 -5.60 -8.81
CA ASP A 129 14.80 -4.79 -7.98
C ASP A 129 15.13 -4.89 -6.50
N LEU A 130 15.54 -6.09 -6.04
CA LEU A 130 15.98 -6.28 -4.65
C LEU A 130 17.22 -5.43 -4.34
N VAL A 131 18.19 -5.39 -5.26
CA VAL A 131 19.41 -4.58 -5.12
C VAL A 131 19.07 -3.09 -5.12
N THR A 132 18.22 -2.67 -6.05
CA THR A 132 17.74 -1.28 -6.14
C THR A 132 17.05 -0.83 -4.85
N CYS A 133 16.12 -1.64 -4.35
CA CYS A 133 15.41 -1.32 -3.11
C CYS A 133 16.34 -1.27 -1.90
N ALA A 134 17.28 -2.21 -1.80
CA ALA A 134 18.26 -2.23 -0.71
C ALA A 134 19.11 -0.95 -0.68
N ALA A 135 19.57 -0.48 -1.84
CA ALA A 135 20.34 0.76 -1.95
C ALA A 135 19.52 1.99 -1.54
N VAL A 136 18.27 2.09 -2.00
CA VAL A 136 17.38 3.19 -1.61
C VAL A 136 17.10 3.16 -0.11
N TYR A 137 16.79 1.99 0.47
CA TYR A 137 16.56 1.85 1.91
C TYR A 137 17.78 2.21 2.75
N ALA A 138 18.98 1.92 2.27
CA ALA A 138 20.22 2.29 2.96
C ALA A 138 20.44 3.81 2.99
N LEU A 139 20.04 4.52 1.93
CA LEU A 139 20.19 5.97 1.81
C LEU A 139 19.07 6.76 2.49
N LEU A 140 17.83 6.27 2.43
CA LEU A 140 16.62 6.97 2.85
C LEU A 140 16.68 7.57 4.27
N PRO A 141 17.16 6.87 5.32
CA PRO A 141 17.23 7.46 6.66
C PRO A 141 18.11 8.72 6.70
N SER A 142 19.22 8.70 5.98
CA SER A 142 20.14 9.86 5.92
C SER A 142 19.51 11.06 5.22
N VAL A 143 18.74 10.83 4.16
CA VAL A 143 17.99 11.89 3.45
C VAL A 143 16.87 12.42 4.34
N TYR A 144 16.06 11.53 4.91
CA TYR A 144 14.93 11.93 5.76
C TYR A 144 15.35 12.74 6.99
N CYS A 145 16.50 12.42 7.60
CA CYS A 145 16.98 13.09 8.81
C CYS A 145 17.74 14.40 8.52
N LYS A 146 18.12 14.68 7.27
CA LYS A 146 18.76 15.96 6.89
C LYS A 146 17.75 17.09 6.72
N ASN A 147 16.56 16.78 6.36
CA ASN A 147 15.44 17.69 6.15
C ASN A 147 14.56 17.75 7.42
#